data_035e63128dd19f2c81a6e2cbb82ba8ec
#
_entry.id   035e63128dd19f2c81a6e2cbb82ba8ec
#
_cell.length_a   1.000
_cell.length_b   1.000
_cell.length_c   1.000
_cell.angle_alpha   90.00
_cell.angle_beta   90.00
_cell.angle_gamma   90.00
#
_symmetry.space_group_name_H-M   'P 1'
#
loop_
_entity.id
_entity.type
_entity.pdbx_description
1 polymer ?
#
loop_
_entity_poly.entity_id
_entity_poly.type
_entity_poly.pdbx_seq_one_letter_code
_entity_poly.pdbx_strand_id
1 'polypeptide(L)'
;MTDFHWLSAIFSPTGGTAAITKAITGGHGHVVDLSVPAPVTPVAGNTVLLAAAPVFGGRIPAVALERLAALSGNGPAVAVAVYGNRDYEDALLELSDALKAGGFQVIGAAAFVAQHSIAPTIAQGRPDQADLEAAANFGRAVLDKLAGPDPLTPVAVPGNTPYKDWKGVPFHPAAGESCISCGLCASRCPVGAIPAGSPKE
;
A
#
# COMPACT_ATOMS: atom_id res chain seq x y z
N MET A 1 -5.97 -29.37 -3.02
CA MET A 1 -5.31 -28.09 -3.30
C MET A 1 -6.00 -27.03 -2.46
N THR A 2 -5.26 -26.30 -1.65
CA THR A 2 -5.84 -25.21 -0.86
C THR A 2 -6.19 -24.07 -1.82
N ASP A 3 -7.46 -23.69 -1.86
CA ASP A 3 -7.92 -22.58 -2.70
C ASP A 3 -7.64 -21.28 -1.96
N PHE A 4 -6.62 -20.54 -2.38
CA PHE A 4 -6.23 -19.26 -1.78
C PHE A 4 -7.04 -18.11 -2.37
N HIS A 5 -7.49 -17.20 -1.50
CA HIS A 5 -8.24 -16.01 -1.86
C HIS A 5 -7.44 -14.75 -1.53
N TRP A 6 -7.55 -13.72 -2.36
CA TRP A 6 -6.92 -12.43 -2.09
C TRP A 6 -7.72 -11.62 -1.07
N LEU A 7 -7.01 -11.04 -0.10
CA LEU A 7 -7.48 -9.93 0.72
C LEU A 7 -6.48 -8.79 0.55
N SER A 8 -6.93 -7.68 -0.02
CA SER A 8 -6.07 -6.54 -0.31
C SER A 8 -6.26 -5.44 0.73
N ALA A 9 -5.28 -5.18 1.58
CA ALA A 9 -5.24 -4.06 2.51
C ALA A 9 -4.50 -2.89 1.85
N ILE A 10 -5.23 -1.83 1.48
CA ILE A 10 -4.71 -0.80 0.57
C ILE A 10 -4.82 0.59 1.19
N PHE A 11 -3.69 1.31 1.28
CA PHE A 11 -3.69 2.75 1.48
C PHE A 11 -3.41 3.44 0.14
N SER A 12 -4.42 4.14 -0.43
CA SER A 12 -4.29 4.69 -1.78
C SER A 12 -4.99 6.04 -1.96
N PRO A 13 -4.50 7.12 -1.35
CA PRO A 13 -5.16 8.43 -1.40
C PRO A 13 -5.32 9.01 -2.82
N THR A 14 -4.41 8.66 -3.74
CA THR A 14 -4.39 9.20 -5.12
C THR A 14 -4.70 8.16 -6.20
N GLY A 15 -4.99 6.91 -5.83
CA GLY A 15 -5.40 5.84 -6.75
C GLY A 15 -4.27 4.99 -7.34
N GLY A 16 -3.01 5.45 -7.35
CA GLY A 16 -1.89 4.71 -7.95
C GLY A 16 -1.66 3.34 -7.32
N THR A 17 -1.64 3.26 -5.98
CA THR A 17 -1.51 2.00 -5.24
C THR A 17 -2.68 1.04 -5.55
N ALA A 18 -3.90 1.56 -5.61
CA ALA A 18 -5.08 0.75 -5.93
C ALA A 18 -5.02 0.18 -7.35
N ALA A 19 -4.53 0.95 -8.33
CA ALA A 19 -4.37 0.48 -9.71
C ALA A 19 -3.37 -0.70 -9.80
N ILE A 20 -2.22 -0.59 -9.15
CA ILE A 20 -1.21 -1.66 -9.06
C ILE A 20 -1.81 -2.89 -8.36
N THR A 21 -2.46 -2.71 -7.21
CA THR A 21 -3.07 -3.83 -6.47
C THR A 21 -4.11 -4.56 -7.30
N LYS A 22 -4.96 -3.81 -8.01
CA LYS A 22 -5.96 -4.40 -8.91
C LYS A 22 -5.31 -5.22 -10.03
N ALA A 23 -4.19 -4.78 -10.59
CA ALA A 23 -3.45 -5.53 -11.60
C ALA A 23 -2.85 -6.82 -11.02
N ILE A 24 -2.24 -6.78 -9.82
CA ILE A 24 -1.68 -7.96 -9.13
C ILE A 24 -2.74 -9.03 -8.92
N THR A 25 -3.91 -8.64 -8.43
CA THR A 25 -4.99 -9.59 -8.07
C THR A 25 -5.92 -9.94 -9.24
N GLY A 26 -5.75 -9.30 -10.41
CA GLY A 26 -6.70 -9.40 -11.51
C GLY A 26 -8.09 -8.83 -11.16
N GLY A 27 -8.17 -8.00 -10.12
CA GLY A 27 -9.42 -7.45 -9.59
C GLY A 27 -10.21 -8.42 -8.71
N HIS A 28 -9.62 -9.56 -8.34
CA HIS A 28 -10.27 -10.56 -7.48
C HIS A 28 -10.00 -10.32 -5.99
N GLY A 29 -10.89 -10.84 -5.14
CA GLY A 29 -10.78 -10.81 -3.69
C GLY A 29 -11.48 -9.61 -3.05
N HIS A 30 -11.29 -9.48 -1.73
CA HIS A 30 -11.86 -8.40 -0.93
C HIS A 30 -10.83 -7.29 -0.71
N VAL A 31 -11.32 -6.06 -0.56
CA VAL A 31 -10.48 -4.89 -0.30
C VAL A 31 -10.81 -4.32 1.08
N VAL A 32 -9.78 -4.13 1.89
CA VAL A 32 -9.80 -3.33 3.12
C VAL A 32 -9.14 -1.99 2.79
N ASP A 33 -9.91 -0.92 2.84
CA ASP A 33 -9.41 0.44 2.63
C ASP A 33 -8.75 0.96 3.90
N LEU A 34 -7.44 1.08 3.87
CA LEU A 34 -6.65 1.65 4.97
C LEU A 34 -6.70 3.20 5.01
N SER A 35 -7.43 3.86 4.10
CA SER A 35 -7.70 5.31 4.20
C SER A 35 -8.71 5.64 5.30
N VAL A 36 -9.44 4.65 5.79
CA VAL A 36 -10.34 4.76 6.94
C VAL A 36 -9.92 3.78 8.04
N PRO A 37 -10.27 4.04 9.33
CA PRO A 37 -10.02 3.07 10.40
C PRO A 37 -10.67 1.73 10.09
N ALA A 38 -9.89 0.65 10.12
CA ALA A 38 -10.39 -0.70 9.91
C ALA A 38 -10.70 -1.37 11.26
N PRO A 39 -11.75 -2.19 11.37
CA PRO A 39 -11.96 -3.02 12.55
C PRO A 39 -10.84 -4.07 12.67
N VAL A 40 -10.53 -4.47 13.89
CA VAL A 40 -9.62 -5.61 14.13
C VAL A 40 -10.22 -6.86 13.48
N THR A 41 -9.51 -7.42 12.52
CA THR A 41 -10.02 -8.52 11.70
C THR A 41 -8.98 -9.65 11.62
N PRO A 42 -9.27 -10.82 12.16
CA PRO A 42 -8.44 -12.00 11.93
C PRO A 42 -8.55 -12.45 10.46
N VAL A 43 -7.41 -12.72 9.85
CA VAL A 43 -7.31 -13.17 8.45
C VAL A 43 -7.16 -14.70 8.44
N ALA A 44 -8.03 -15.37 7.70
CA ALA A 44 -8.02 -16.83 7.59
C ALA A 44 -6.73 -17.34 6.92
N GLY A 45 -6.25 -18.52 7.34
CA GLY A 45 -4.98 -19.09 6.87
C GLY A 45 -4.94 -19.46 5.39
N ASN A 46 -6.10 -19.60 4.72
CA ASN A 46 -6.21 -19.79 3.28
C ASN A 46 -6.36 -18.47 2.49
N THR A 47 -6.10 -17.34 3.14
CA THR A 47 -6.15 -16.01 2.53
C THR A 47 -4.73 -15.49 2.31
N VAL A 48 -4.45 -14.98 1.11
CA VAL A 48 -3.24 -14.22 0.82
C VAL A 48 -3.50 -12.75 1.15
N LEU A 49 -2.88 -12.24 2.20
CA LEU A 49 -2.95 -10.82 2.52
C LEU A 49 -1.99 -10.03 1.64
N LEU A 50 -2.52 -9.23 0.71
CA LEU A 50 -1.73 -8.28 -0.04
C LEU A 50 -1.82 -6.91 0.65
N ALA A 51 -0.74 -6.47 1.30
CA ALA A 51 -0.64 -5.12 1.86
C ALA A 51 0.04 -4.20 0.85
N ALA A 52 -0.62 -3.09 0.49
CA ALA A 52 -0.11 -2.14 -0.48
C ALA A 52 -0.23 -0.70 0.03
N ALA A 53 0.87 0.05 -0.03
CA ALA A 53 0.91 1.43 0.41
C ALA A 53 1.85 2.30 -0.46
N PRO A 54 1.62 3.62 -0.54
CA PRO A 54 2.55 4.53 -1.18
C PRO A 54 3.78 4.75 -0.29
N VAL A 55 4.86 5.21 -0.94
CA VAL A 55 6.10 5.58 -0.26
C VAL A 55 6.16 7.08 -0.04
N PHE A 56 6.27 7.50 1.22
CA PHE A 56 6.45 8.89 1.64
C PHE A 56 7.85 9.07 2.25
N GLY A 57 8.74 9.75 1.54
CA GLY A 57 10.10 10.00 1.99
C GLY A 57 10.95 8.74 2.23
N GLY A 58 10.67 7.63 1.55
CA GLY A 58 11.36 6.35 1.71
C GLY A 58 10.78 5.44 2.79
N ARG A 59 9.60 5.79 3.35
CA ARG A 59 8.90 5.08 4.42
C ARG A 59 7.45 4.82 4.04
N ILE A 60 6.82 3.88 4.71
CA ILE A 60 5.36 3.70 4.65
C ILE A 60 4.69 4.75 5.53
N PRO A 61 3.57 5.39 5.11
CA PRO A 61 2.84 6.32 5.95
C PRO A 61 2.43 5.67 7.28
N ALA A 62 2.75 6.33 8.41
CA ALA A 62 2.49 5.78 9.74
C ALA A 62 1.03 5.37 9.93
N VAL A 63 0.09 6.17 9.42
CA VAL A 63 -1.35 5.87 9.47
C VAL A 63 -1.71 4.57 8.73
N ALA A 64 -0.99 4.24 7.66
CA ALA A 64 -1.22 2.98 6.94
C ALA A 64 -0.73 1.77 7.75
N LEU A 65 0.44 1.90 8.39
CA LEU A 65 1.00 0.86 9.28
C LEU A 65 0.11 0.65 10.52
N GLU A 66 -0.33 1.73 11.14
CA GLU A 66 -1.25 1.69 12.30
C GLU A 66 -2.54 0.92 11.96
N ARG A 67 -3.14 1.21 10.80
CA ARG A 67 -4.36 0.54 10.38
C ARG A 67 -4.14 -0.89 9.89
N LEU A 68 -2.99 -1.15 9.27
CA LEU A 68 -2.60 -2.50 8.91
C LEU A 68 -2.44 -3.40 10.13
N ALA A 69 -1.97 -2.87 11.27
CA ALA A 69 -1.82 -3.59 12.53
C ALA A 69 -3.15 -4.11 13.11
N ALA A 70 -4.31 -3.64 12.60
CA ALA A 70 -5.62 -4.20 12.94
C ALA A 70 -5.88 -5.58 12.28
N LEU A 71 -5.06 -5.96 11.29
CA LEU A 71 -5.14 -7.27 10.64
C LEU A 71 -4.10 -8.20 11.25
N SER A 72 -4.51 -9.40 11.65
CA SER A 72 -3.61 -10.41 12.19
C SER A 72 -3.93 -11.79 11.62
N GLY A 73 -2.92 -12.65 11.51
CA GLY A 73 -3.09 -14.00 10.95
C GLY A 73 -1.77 -14.74 10.88
N ASN A 74 -1.81 -15.97 10.39
CA ASN A 74 -0.65 -16.83 10.23
C ASN A 74 -0.46 -17.34 8.78
N GLY A 75 -1.24 -16.78 7.85
CA GLY A 75 -1.21 -17.14 6.43
C GLY A 75 -0.14 -16.40 5.62
N PRO A 76 -0.12 -16.64 4.30
CA PRO A 76 0.78 -15.96 3.38
C PRO A 76 0.42 -14.48 3.24
N ALA A 77 1.47 -13.65 3.11
CA ALA A 77 1.32 -12.23 2.80
C ALA A 77 2.26 -11.75 1.72
N VAL A 78 1.87 -10.67 1.06
CA VAL A 78 2.62 -9.98 0.00
C VAL A 78 2.74 -8.50 0.35
N ALA A 79 3.96 -7.97 0.34
CA ALA A 79 4.24 -6.55 0.57
C ALA A 79 4.40 -5.81 -0.76
N VAL A 80 3.67 -4.70 -0.95
CA VAL A 80 3.75 -3.89 -2.17
C VAL A 80 3.94 -2.41 -1.81
N ALA A 81 5.09 -1.87 -2.19
CA ALA A 81 5.38 -0.43 -2.08
C ALA A 81 5.16 0.25 -3.44
N VAL A 82 4.44 1.39 -3.46
CA VAL A 82 4.21 2.15 -4.69
C VAL A 82 4.80 3.55 -4.54
N TYR A 83 5.74 3.92 -5.41
CA TYR A 83 6.53 5.13 -5.24
C TYR A 83 6.55 6.04 -6.47
N GLY A 84 6.83 7.32 -6.23
CA GLY A 84 6.84 8.38 -7.25
C GLY A 84 8.14 8.48 -8.04
N ASN A 85 8.75 7.36 -8.41
CA ASN A 85 9.91 7.24 -9.31
C ASN A 85 11.23 7.90 -8.81
N ARG A 86 11.35 8.24 -7.52
CA ARG A 86 12.65 8.61 -6.94
C ARG A 86 13.36 7.39 -6.38
N ASP A 87 12.85 6.86 -5.28
CA ASP A 87 13.34 5.70 -4.56
C ASP A 87 12.28 5.25 -3.56
N TYR A 88 12.22 3.95 -3.25
CA TYR A 88 11.37 3.41 -2.18
C TYR A 88 12.14 3.14 -0.89
N GLU A 89 13.48 3.19 -0.93
CA GLU A 89 14.40 3.06 0.21
C GLU A 89 13.99 1.91 1.15
N ASP A 90 13.62 2.18 2.40
CA ASP A 90 13.30 1.14 3.39
C ASP A 90 11.81 0.81 3.48
N ALA A 91 10.95 1.48 2.71
CA ALA A 91 9.50 1.32 2.77
C ALA A 91 9.02 -0.12 2.55
N LEU A 92 9.66 -0.85 1.62
CA LEU A 92 9.28 -2.23 1.33
C LEU A 92 9.64 -3.17 2.49
N LEU A 93 10.81 -2.99 3.11
CA LEU A 93 11.22 -3.73 4.30
C LEU A 93 10.30 -3.41 5.49
N GLU A 94 10.02 -2.12 5.73
CA GLU A 94 9.13 -1.68 6.81
C GLU A 94 7.73 -2.32 6.69
N LEU A 95 7.17 -2.35 5.47
CA LEU A 95 5.88 -2.99 5.24
C LEU A 95 5.93 -4.50 5.46
N SER A 96 7.01 -5.15 5.02
CA SER A 96 7.26 -6.57 5.27
C SER A 96 7.34 -6.89 6.77
N ASP A 97 8.05 -6.06 7.53
CA ASP A 97 8.22 -6.28 8.96
C ASP A 97 6.91 -6.01 9.74
N ALA A 98 6.09 -5.05 9.30
CA ALA A 98 4.75 -4.86 9.84
C ALA A 98 3.85 -6.09 9.62
N LEU A 99 3.91 -6.71 8.44
CA LEU A 99 3.18 -7.95 8.15
C LEU A 99 3.67 -9.11 9.04
N LYS A 100 4.98 -9.27 9.20
CA LYS A 100 5.56 -10.29 10.10
C LYS A 100 5.14 -10.07 11.55
N ALA A 101 5.10 -8.80 12.01
CA ALA A 101 4.63 -8.46 13.35
C ALA A 101 3.14 -8.83 13.55
N GLY A 102 2.32 -8.78 12.49
CA GLY A 102 0.94 -9.28 12.47
C GLY A 102 0.80 -10.81 12.42
N GLY A 103 1.93 -11.56 12.38
CA GLY A 103 1.99 -13.03 12.36
C GLY A 103 2.04 -13.64 10.95
N PHE A 104 2.02 -12.84 9.89
CA PHE A 104 1.99 -13.32 8.51
C PHE A 104 3.36 -13.78 8.01
N GLN A 105 3.35 -14.70 7.04
CA GLN A 105 4.54 -15.14 6.32
C GLN A 105 4.66 -14.38 5.00
N VAL A 106 5.66 -13.50 4.88
CA VAL A 106 5.85 -12.69 3.67
C VAL A 106 6.50 -13.53 2.58
N ILE A 107 5.69 -13.98 1.63
CA ILE A 107 6.08 -14.89 0.52
C ILE A 107 6.39 -14.16 -0.78
N GLY A 108 6.09 -12.87 -0.86
CA GLY A 108 6.36 -12.01 -2.00
C GLY A 108 6.50 -10.56 -1.59
N ALA A 109 7.36 -9.81 -2.28
CA ALA A 109 7.54 -8.39 -2.08
C ALA A 109 7.91 -7.72 -3.40
N ALA A 110 7.32 -6.55 -3.70
CA ALA A 110 7.63 -5.80 -4.91
C ALA A 110 7.43 -4.29 -4.72
N ALA A 111 8.19 -3.50 -5.49
CA ALA A 111 8.01 -2.05 -5.57
C ALA A 111 7.63 -1.66 -7.00
N PHE A 112 6.63 -0.79 -7.15
CA PHE A 112 6.11 -0.32 -8.44
C PHE A 112 6.10 1.20 -8.51
N VAL A 113 6.26 1.73 -9.71
CA VAL A 113 6.22 3.17 -9.96
C VAL A 113 4.77 3.63 -10.18
N ALA A 114 4.42 4.78 -9.63
CA ALA A 114 3.23 5.54 -9.99
C ALA A 114 3.58 7.01 -10.14
N GLN A 115 2.70 7.78 -10.75
CA GLN A 115 2.85 9.24 -10.85
C GLN A 115 3.02 9.88 -9.47
N HIS A 116 4.00 10.77 -9.36
CA HIS A 116 4.29 11.43 -8.09
C HIS A 116 3.15 12.37 -7.69
N SER A 117 2.58 12.19 -6.49
CA SER A 117 1.37 12.87 -6.06
C SER A 117 1.53 14.39 -5.87
N ILE A 118 2.73 14.86 -5.50
CA ILE A 118 3.02 16.28 -5.24
C ILE A 118 3.64 16.96 -6.47
N ALA A 119 4.42 16.21 -7.28
CA ALA A 119 5.07 16.70 -8.50
C ALA A 119 4.59 15.89 -9.71
N PRO A 120 3.40 16.17 -10.27
CA PRO A 120 2.72 15.31 -11.24
C PRO A 120 3.45 15.16 -12.58
N THR A 121 4.46 15.98 -12.86
CA THR A 121 5.35 15.81 -14.03
C THR A 121 6.35 14.67 -13.86
N ILE A 122 6.58 14.20 -12.61
CA ILE A 122 7.46 13.06 -12.34
C ILE A 122 6.65 11.78 -12.50
N ALA A 123 7.13 10.89 -13.35
CA ALA A 123 6.46 9.65 -13.73
C ALA A 123 5.01 9.89 -14.22
N GLN A 124 4.80 10.96 -14.97
CA GLN A 124 3.50 11.32 -15.51
C GLN A 124 2.89 10.16 -16.31
N GLY A 125 1.62 9.87 -16.06
CA GLY A 125 0.90 8.79 -16.72
C GLY A 125 1.18 7.37 -16.18
N ARG A 126 2.02 7.26 -15.12
CA ARG A 126 2.27 5.96 -14.46
C ARG A 126 1.25 5.69 -13.33
N PRO A 127 0.86 4.42 -13.09
CA PRO A 127 1.30 3.22 -13.80
C PRO A 127 0.72 3.17 -15.22
N ASP A 128 1.58 2.89 -16.20
CA ASP A 128 1.20 2.65 -17.58
C ASP A 128 0.88 1.16 -17.84
N GLN A 129 0.61 0.81 -19.10
CA GLN A 129 0.27 -0.56 -19.46
C GLN A 129 1.39 -1.56 -19.12
N ALA A 130 2.65 -1.19 -19.30
CA ALA A 130 3.79 -2.05 -18.98
C ALA A 130 3.93 -2.28 -17.47
N ASP A 131 3.66 -1.25 -16.65
CA ASP A 131 3.62 -1.38 -15.19
C ASP A 131 2.52 -2.33 -14.72
N LEU A 132 1.33 -2.18 -15.31
CA LEU A 132 0.18 -3.04 -14.97
C LEU A 132 0.42 -4.49 -15.39
N GLU A 133 1.08 -4.72 -16.53
CA GLU A 133 1.49 -6.05 -16.97
C GLU A 133 2.55 -6.65 -16.04
N ALA A 134 3.55 -5.86 -15.62
CA ALA A 134 4.54 -6.30 -14.63
C ALA A 134 3.88 -6.66 -13.29
N ALA A 135 2.93 -5.85 -12.84
CA ALA A 135 2.15 -6.12 -11.63
C ALA A 135 1.31 -7.40 -11.75
N ALA A 136 0.65 -7.63 -12.88
CA ALA A 136 -0.12 -8.84 -13.14
C ALA A 136 0.81 -10.08 -13.21
N ASN A 137 1.99 -9.96 -13.82
CA ASN A 137 2.99 -11.03 -13.84
C ASN A 137 3.47 -11.40 -12.44
N PHE A 138 3.71 -10.37 -11.59
CA PHE A 138 4.06 -10.58 -10.18
C PHE A 138 2.93 -11.33 -9.44
N GLY A 139 1.68 -10.98 -9.65
CA GLY A 139 0.53 -11.66 -9.07
C GLY A 139 0.46 -13.13 -9.48
N ARG A 140 0.69 -13.44 -10.75
CA ARG A 140 0.77 -14.84 -11.25
C ARG A 140 1.91 -15.61 -10.58
N ALA A 141 3.09 -15.01 -10.48
CA ALA A 141 4.24 -15.65 -9.82
C ALA A 141 3.97 -15.96 -8.33
N VAL A 142 3.21 -15.12 -7.62
CA VAL A 142 2.76 -15.41 -6.24
C VAL A 142 1.83 -16.62 -6.22
N LEU A 143 0.85 -16.69 -7.13
CA LEU A 143 -0.07 -17.83 -7.21
C LEU A 143 0.65 -19.13 -7.61
N ASP A 144 1.61 -19.08 -8.55
CA ASP A 144 2.43 -20.21 -8.93
C ASP A 144 3.27 -20.72 -7.76
N LYS A 145 3.84 -19.81 -6.96
CA LYS A 145 4.54 -20.16 -5.72
C LYS A 145 3.63 -20.87 -4.72
N LEU A 146 2.41 -20.39 -4.55
CA LEU A 146 1.42 -20.99 -3.64
C LEU A 146 0.96 -22.39 -4.10
N ALA A 147 1.02 -22.66 -5.41
CA ALA A 147 0.74 -23.98 -5.97
C ALA A 147 1.96 -24.93 -5.93
N GLY A 148 3.14 -24.42 -5.61
CA GLY A 148 4.40 -25.15 -5.59
C GLY A 148 4.60 -26.00 -4.31
N PRO A 149 5.76 -26.67 -4.19
CA PRO A 149 6.06 -27.55 -3.07
C PRO A 149 6.30 -26.82 -1.74
N ASP A 150 6.81 -25.58 -1.80
CA ASP A 150 7.18 -24.78 -0.62
C ASP A 150 6.46 -23.41 -0.63
N PRO A 151 5.12 -23.40 -0.53
CA PRO A 151 4.29 -22.22 -0.78
C PRO A 151 4.53 -21.08 0.20
N LEU A 152 4.95 -21.38 1.42
CA LEU A 152 5.12 -20.40 2.48
C LEU A 152 6.58 -19.99 2.72
N THR A 153 7.51 -20.36 1.84
CA THR A 153 8.92 -19.94 1.96
C THR A 153 9.02 -18.41 1.94
N PRO A 154 9.53 -17.78 3.02
CA PRO A 154 9.67 -16.34 3.07
C PRO A 154 10.65 -15.80 2.04
N VAL A 155 10.43 -14.56 1.60
CA VAL A 155 11.37 -13.86 0.70
C VAL A 155 12.25 -12.90 1.49
N ALA A 156 13.48 -12.71 1.02
CA ALA A 156 14.32 -11.61 1.47
C ALA A 156 13.81 -10.30 0.87
N VAL A 157 13.67 -9.28 1.71
CA VAL A 157 13.18 -7.96 1.30
C VAL A 157 14.31 -6.96 1.47
N PRO A 158 14.65 -6.17 0.43
CA PRO A 158 15.69 -5.16 0.53
C PRO A 158 15.27 -3.99 1.41
N GLY A 159 16.24 -3.37 2.07
CA GLY A 159 16.10 -2.22 2.96
C GLY A 159 17.17 -2.25 4.06
N ASN A 160 17.20 -1.23 4.89
CA ASN A 160 18.14 -1.08 5.99
C ASN A 160 17.43 -1.03 7.33
N THR A 161 18.14 -1.49 8.38
CA THR A 161 17.71 -1.33 9.77
C THR A 161 18.85 -0.69 10.55
N PRO A 162 18.65 0.45 11.23
CA PRO A 162 17.39 1.19 11.37
C PRO A 162 16.91 1.78 10.03
N TYR A 163 15.58 1.88 9.88
CA TYR A 163 14.99 2.51 8.69
C TYR A 163 15.43 3.97 8.57
N LYS A 164 15.40 4.49 7.33
CA LYS A 164 15.65 5.90 7.04
C LYS A 164 14.82 6.81 7.95
N ASP A 165 15.48 7.77 8.57
CA ASP A 165 14.79 8.84 9.30
C ASP A 165 14.06 9.77 8.33
N TRP A 166 12.76 9.99 8.57
CA TRP A 166 11.95 10.91 7.79
C TRP A 166 11.05 11.74 8.72
N LYS A 167 11.30 13.04 8.72
CA LYS A 167 10.61 14.01 9.59
C LYS A 167 9.40 14.67 8.95
N GLY A 168 8.94 14.14 7.80
CA GLY A 168 7.87 14.76 7.02
C GLY A 168 8.39 15.85 6.07
N VAL A 169 7.46 16.62 5.53
CA VAL A 169 7.75 17.77 4.67
C VAL A 169 7.47 19.07 5.43
N PRO A 170 8.24 20.15 5.19
CA PRO A 170 8.10 21.41 5.93
C PRO A 170 6.94 22.27 5.41
N PHE A 171 6.03 21.72 4.63
CA PHE A 171 4.89 22.42 4.04
C PHE A 171 3.63 21.56 4.13
N HIS A 172 2.48 22.23 4.07
CA HIS A 172 1.16 21.60 4.06
C HIS A 172 0.29 22.19 2.94
N PRO A 173 -0.69 21.46 2.43
CA PRO A 173 -1.63 22.00 1.45
C PRO A 173 -2.46 23.12 2.09
N ALA A 174 -2.75 24.16 1.31
CA ALA A 174 -3.65 25.25 1.70
C ALA A 174 -4.72 25.42 0.62
N ALA A 175 -5.93 25.76 1.04
CA ALA A 175 -7.02 26.08 0.13
C ALA A 175 -6.84 27.50 -0.41
N GLY A 176 -6.76 27.65 -1.75
CA GLY A 176 -6.64 28.95 -2.43
C GLY A 176 -7.98 29.69 -2.52
N GLU A 177 -7.94 30.88 -3.16
CA GLU A 177 -9.11 31.75 -3.35
C GLU A 177 -10.26 31.08 -4.12
N SER A 178 -9.94 30.19 -5.05
CA SER A 178 -10.93 29.41 -5.82
C SER A 178 -11.70 28.35 -5.02
N CYS A 179 -11.39 28.18 -3.74
CA CYS A 179 -12.08 27.23 -2.87
C CYS A 179 -13.54 27.65 -2.65
N ILE A 180 -14.47 26.78 -3.03
CA ILE A 180 -15.91 26.95 -2.84
C ILE A 180 -16.44 26.31 -1.55
N SER A 181 -15.57 25.87 -0.66
CA SER A 181 -15.91 25.22 0.62
C SER A 181 -16.84 24.00 0.49
N CYS A 182 -16.69 23.19 -0.57
CA CYS A 182 -17.53 22.01 -0.82
C CYS A 182 -17.25 20.83 0.14
N GLY A 183 -16.23 20.91 1.01
CA GLY A 183 -15.88 19.87 1.99
C GLY A 183 -15.27 18.59 1.45
N LEU A 184 -15.05 18.46 0.13
CA LEU A 184 -14.52 17.24 -0.49
C LEU A 184 -13.13 16.86 0.03
N CYS A 185 -12.24 17.85 0.23
CA CYS A 185 -10.91 17.62 0.79
C CYS A 185 -10.97 17.10 2.24
N ALA A 186 -11.87 17.65 3.05
CA ALA A 186 -12.08 17.21 4.43
C ALA A 186 -12.65 15.78 4.48
N SER A 187 -13.65 15.47 3.66
CA SER A 187 -14.26 14.13 3.63
C SER A 187 -13.33 13.03 3.13
N ARG A 188 -12.30 13.39 2.35
CA ARG A 188 -11.31 12.45 1.82
C ARG A 188 -9.99 12.44 2.58
N CYS A 189 -9.82 13.29 3.60
CA CYS A 189 -8.60 13.31 4.39
C CYS A 189 -8.52 12.07 5.28
N PRO A 190 -7.52 11.19 5.08
CA PRO A 190 -7.44 9.92 5.81
C PRO A 190 -7.14 10.10 7.30
N VAL A 191 -6.69 11.28 7.71
CA VAL A 191 -6.34 11.61 9.10
C VAL A 191 -7.21 12.71 9.71
N GLY A 192 -8.25 13.17 8.99
CA GLY A 192 -9.16 14.19 9.49
C GLY A 192 -8.50 15.55 9.77
N ALA A 193 -7.39 15.86 9.09
CA ALA A 193 -6.61 17.07 9.35
C ALA A 193 -7.23 18.35 8.77
N ILE A 194 -8.29 18.24 7.95
CA ILE A 194 -8.92 19.37 7.28
C ILE A 194 -10.27 19.63 7.94
N PRO A 195 -10.52 20.82 8.54
CA PRO A 195 -11.80 21.14 9.14
C PRO A 195 -12.94 21.11 8.11
N ALA A 196 -14.02 20.41 8.40
CA ALA A 196 -15.13 20.24 7.46
C ALA A 196 -15.87 21.56 7.13
N GLY A 197 -15.94 22.49 8.08
CA GLY A 197 -16.62 23.78 7.91
C GLY A 197 -15.74 24.92 7.43
N SER A 198 -14.41 24.79 7.55
CA SER A 198 -13.44 25.87 7.31
C SER A 198 -12.17 25.31 6.63
N PRO A 199 -12.27 24.79 5.41
CA PRO A 199 -11.11 24.18 4.73
C PRO A 199 -10.00 25.20 4.37
N LYS A 200 -10.22 26.49 4.63
CA LYS A 200 -9.24 27.57 4.43
C LYS A 200 -8.44 27.91 5.69
N GLU A 201 -8.84 27.37 6.83
CA GLU A 201 -8.15 27.46 8.12
C GLU A 201 -7.23 26.27 8.33
#